data_11d98969e35e772381cf972fce332bb3
#
_entry.id   11d98969e35e772381cf972fce332bb3
#
_cell.length_a   1.000
_cell.length_b   1.000
_cell.length_c   1.000
_cell.angle_alpha   90.00
_cell.angle_beta   90.00
_cell.angle_gamma   90.00
#
_symmetry.space_group_name_H-M   'P 1'
#
loop_
_entity.id
_entity.type
_entity.pdbx_description
1 polymer ?
#
loop_
_entity_poly.entity_id
_entity_poly.type
_entity_poly.pdbx_seq_one_letter_code
_entity_poly.pdbx_strand_id
1 'polypeptide(L)' 'MMRVEILFFGKLVDVAGASLVMNNVTSTDELLQQLRLQFPALAAEKFIVAVDKKTISTNTSLTDNCTVALLPPFSGG' A
#
# COMPACT_ATOMS: atom_id res chain seq x y z
N MET A 1 7.19 1.11 -18.28
CA MET A 1 5.96 0.86 -17.52
C MET A 1 6.25 0.82 -16.04
N MET A 2 5.45 1.51 -15.26
CA MET A 2 5.59 1.49 -13.80
C MET A 2 4.92 0.24 -13.25
N ARG A 3 5.70 -0.63 -12.66
CA ARG A 3 5.20 -1.83 -11.99
C ARG A 3 5.54 -1.72 -10.51
N VAL A 4 4.53 -1.83 -9.67
CA VAL A 4 4.70 -1.70 -8.22
C VAL A 4 4.11 -2.94 -7.55
N GLU A 5 4.89 -3.56 -6.68
CA GLU A 5 4.41 -4.68 -5.89
C GLU A 5 3.92 -4.16 -4.54
N ILE A 6 2.73 -4.58 -4.15
CA ILE A 6 2.12 -4.16 -2.90
C ILE A 6 2.02 -5.37 -2.00
N LEU A 7 2.56 -5.26 -0.78
CA LEU A 7 2.50 -6.31 0.22
C LEU A 7 1.56 -5.89 1.34
N PHE A 8 0.70 -6.81 1.75
CA PHE A 8 -0.25 -6.57 2.82
C PHE A 8 0.14 -7.41 4.03
N PHE A 9 -0.01 -6.83 5.21
CA PHE A 9 0.37 -7.49 6.46
C PHE A 9 -0.78 -7.44 7.46
N GLY A 10 -0.73 -8.37 8.43
CA GLY A 10 -1.73 -8.43 9.48
C GLY A 10 -3.12 -8.69 8.93
N LYS A 11 -4.13 -8.03 9.49
CA LYS A 11 -5.50 -8.24 9.06
C LYS A 11 -5.80 -7.70 7.67
N LEU A 12 -4.90 -6.90 7.12
CA LEU A 12 -5.06 -6.39 5.76
C LEU A 12 -5.01 -7.52 4.74
N VAL A 13 -4.35 -8.62 5.07
CA VAL A 13 -4.30 -9.80 4.22
C VAL A 13 -5.71 -10.36 4.00
N ASP A 14 -6.56 -10.28 5.00
CA ASP A 14 -7.93 -10.77 4.89
C ASP A 14 -8.78 -9.91 3.96
N VAL A 15 -8.38 -8.67 3.76
CA VAL A 15 -9.11 -7.73 2.90
C VAL A 15 -8.65 -7.83 1.45
N ALA A 16 -7.36 -7.87 1.22
CA ALA A 16 -6.80 -7.70 -0.13
C ALA A 16 -5.89 -8.83 -0.57
N GLY A 17 -5.62 -9.81 0.30
CA GLY A 17 -4.67 -10.87 0.00
C GLY A 17 -3.28 -10.50 0.46
N ALA A 18 -2.33 -11.41 0.21
CA ALA A 18 -0.97 -11.23 0.71
C ALA A 18 -0.17 -10.22 -0.12
N SER A 19 -0.42 -10.18 -1.41
CA SER A 19 0.30 -9.27 -2.30
C SER A 19 -0.52 -9.00 -3.56
N LEU A 20 -0.15 -7.92 -4.24
CA LEU A 20 -0.82 -7.49 -5.45
C LEU A 20 0.18 -6.69 -6.28
N VAL A 21 0.08 -6.79 -7.59
CA VAL A 21 0.88 -5.97 -8.49
C VAL A 21 -0.02 -4.92 -9.13
N MET A 22 0.45 -3.68 -9.15
CA MET A 22 -0.29 -2.59 -9.75
C MET A 22 0.62 -1.89 -10.76
N ASN A 23 0.06 -1.56 -11.92
CA ASN A 23 0.80 -0.92 -13.00
C ASN A 23 0.32 0.51 -13.19
N ASN A 24 1.22 1.35 -13.69
CA ASN A 24 0.88 2.72 -14.08
C ASN A 24 0.46 3.61 -12.93
N VAL A 25 0.99 3.35 -11.73
CA VAL A 25 0.83 4.24 -10.59
C VAL A 25 2.17 4.93 -10.33
N THR A 26 2.13 6.22 -10.09
CA THR A 26 3.35 7.02 -9.97
C THR A 26 3.56 7.59 -8.58
N SER A 27 2.57 7.51 -7.71
CA SER A 27 2.69 8.03 -6.36
C SER A 27 1.87 7.18 -5.39
N THR A 28 2.19 7.32 -4.10
CA THR A 28 1.47 6.57 -3.07
C THR A 28 0.02 7.01 -2.95
N ASP A 29 -0.28 8.30 -3.13
CA ASP A 29 -1.67 8.76 -3.09
C ASP A 29 -2.49 8.10 -4.20
N GLU A 30 -1.94 8.04 -5.40
CA GLU A 30 -2.60 7.40 -6.52
C GLU A 30 -2.81 5.91 -6.27
N LEU A 31 -1.77 5.26 -5.76
CA LEU A 31 -1.83 3.83 -5.44
C LEU A 31 -2.91 3.54 -4.41
N LEU A 32 -2.97 4.34 -3.34
CA LEU A 32 -3.96 4.14 -2.29
C LEU A 32 -5.36 4.40 -2.79
N GLN A 33 -5.54 5.40 -3.63
CA GLN A 33 -6.84 5.68 -4.23
C GLN A 33 -7.34 4.49 -5.05
N GLN A 34 -6.47 3.92 -5.87
CA GLN A 34 -6.80 2.75 -6.68
C GLN A 34 -7.14 1.55 -5.80
N LEU A 35 -6.37 1.35 -4.74
CA LEU A 35 -6.63 0.24 -3.83
C LEU A 35 -7.98 0.37 -3.13
N ARG A 36 -8.34 1.58 -2.71
CA ARG A 36 -9.61 1.81 -2.06
C ARG A 36 -10.79 1.60 -2.99
N LEU A 37 -10.61 1.90 -4.27
CA LEU A 37 -11.63 1.61 -5.27
C LEU A 37 -11.79 0.11 -5.48
N GLN A 38 -10.69 -0.62 -5.50
CA GLN A 38 -10.70 -2.06 -5.71
C GLN A 38 -11.13 -2.81 -4.46
N PHE A 39 -10.73 -2.34 -3.29
CA PHE A 39 -11.04 -2.94 -2.00
C PHE A 39 -11.64 -1.88 -1.08
N PRO A 40 -12.94 -1.62 -1.18
CA PRO A 40 -13.56 -0.54 -0.39
C PRO A 40 -13.37 -0.71 1.12
N ALA A 41 -13.19 -1.93 1.61
CA ALA A 41 -12.96 -2.16 3.03
C ALA A 41 -11.67 -1.52 3.52
N LEU A 42 -10.70 -1.27 2.63
CA LEU A 42 -9.47 -0.60 3.02
C LEU A 42 -9.71 0.83 3.49
N ALA A 43 -10.77 1.47 3.02
CA ALA A 43 -11.09 2.84 3.45
C ALA A 43 -11.42 2.91 4.94
N ALA A 44 -11.88 1.81 5.52
CA ALA A 44 -12.20 1.74 6.94
C ALA A 44 -11.02 1.27 7.80
N GLU A 45 -9.93 0.85 7.19
CA GLU A 45 -8.78 0.34 7.91
C GLU A 45 -7.71 1.41 8.06
N LYS A 46 -7.02 1.38 9.19
CA LYS A 46 -5.85 2.21 9.39
C LYS A 46 -4.61 1.40 9.10
N PHE A 47 -3.66 2.00 8.41
CA PHE A 47 -2.42 1.30 8.09
C PHE A 47 -1.28 2.31 7.92
N ILE A 48 -0.07 1.77 8.01
CA ILE A 48 1.16 2.51 7.75
C ILE A 48 1.65 2.09 6.37
N VAL A 49 2.13 3.05 5.60
CA VAL A 49 2.67 2.78 4.27
C VAL A 49 4.18 2.87 4.32
N ALA A 50 4.84 1.86 3.77
CA ALA A 50 6.28 1.86 3.62
C ALA A 50 6.64 1.64 2.16
N VAL A 51 7.56 2.44 1.64
CA VAL A 51 8.04 2.31 0.27
C VAL A 51 9.49 1.87 0.33
N ASP A 52 9.79 0.71 -0.26
CA ASP A 52 11.12 0.11 -0.23
C ASP A 52 11.69 0.08 1.19
N LYS A 53 10.85 -0.37 2.14
CA LYS A 53 11.19 -0.56 3.56
C LYS A 53 11.30 0.74 4.36
N LYS A 54 10.94 1.88 3.79
CA LYS A 54 10.93 3.16 4.50
C LYS A 54 9.51 3.61 4.70
N THR A 55 9.11 3.81 5.97
CA THR A 55 7.79 4.36 6.25
C THR A 55 7.69 5.79 5.76
N ILE A 56 6.53 6.12 5.22
CA ILE A 56 6.27 7.46 4.72
C ILE A 56 5.02 8.02 5.39
N SER A 57 4.92 9.33 5.44
CA SER A 57 3.75 10.00 6.01
C SER A 57 3.08 10.95 5.03
N THR A 58 3.68 11.16 3.87
CA THR A 58 3.14 12.06 2.85
C THR A 58 3.17 11.36 1.51
N ASN A 59 2.52 11.98 0.52
CA ASN A 59 2.54 11.45 -0.84
C ASN A 59 3.98 11.31 -1.33
N THR A 60 4.32 10.13 -1.79
CA THR A 60 5.69 9.79 -2.18
C THR A 60 5.68 9.25 -3.60
N SER A 61 6.64 9.70 -4.39
CA SER A 61 6.81 9.22 -5.76
C SER A 61 7.28 7.77 -5.76
N LEU A 62 6.75 7.00 -6.68
CA LEU A 62 7.08 5.59 -6.84
C LEU A 62 7.99 5.43 -8.05
N THR A 63 8.86 4.42 -7.98
CA THR A 63 9.73 4.06 -9.10
C THR A 63 9.33 2.70 -9.63
N ASP A 64 9.77 2.39 -10.85
CA ASP A 64 9.49 1.10 -11.43
C ASP A 64 10.09 -0.02 -10.57
N ASN A 65 9.31 -1.08 -10.38
CA ASN A 65 9.70 -2.25 -9.59
C ASN A 65 9.90 -1.97 -8.09
N CYS A 66 9.35 -0.87 -7.57
CA CYS A 66 9.43 -0.63 -6.14
C CYS A 66 8.41 -1.51 -5.41
N THR A 67 8.60 -1.65 -4.10
CA THR A 67 7.71 -2.42 -3.24
C THR A 67 7.06 -1.48 -2.25
N VAL A 68 5.74 -1.57 -2.14
CA VAL A 68 4.97 -0.80 -1.17
C VAL A 68 4.35 -1.77 -0.18
N ALA A 69 4.62 -1.57 1.09
CA ALA A 69 4.06 -2.41 2.15
C ALA A 69 2.99 -1.63 2.90
N LEU A 70 1.86 -2.28 3.14
CA LEU A 70 0.79 -1.74 3.98
C LEU A 70 0.78 -2.55 5.26
N LEU A 71 1.05 -1.89 6.38
CA LEU A 71 1.22 -2.53 7.67
C LEU A 71 0.16 -2.03 8.64
N PRO A 72 -0.35 -2.90 9.52
CA PRO A 72 -1.25 -2.42 10.56
C PRO A 72 -0.51 -1.45 11.47
N PRO A 73 -1.19 -0.43 11.98
CA PRO A 73 -0.53 0.50 12.88
C PRO A 73 -0.18 -0.20 14.19
N PHE A 74 0.97 0.13 14.73
CA PHE A 74 1.34 -0.38 16.02
C PHE A 74 0.65 0.47 17.07
N SER A 75 -0.18 -0.16 17.84
CA SER A 75 -0.90 0.54 18.89
C SER A 75 -0.05 0.56 20.15
N GLY A 76 0.92 1.39 20.14
CA GLY A 76 1.68 1.69 21.34
C GLY A 76 2.33 0.50 22.01
N GLY A 77 2.49 -0.41 21.24
CA GLY A 77 3.13 -1.54 21.89
C GLY A 77 3.84 -2.08 21.43
#